data_8cb040167d2f6da6fd6b90ea749e6e85
#
_entry.id   8cb040167d2f6da6fd6b90ea749e6e85
#
_cell.length_a   1.000
_cell.length_b   1.000
_cell.length_c   1.000
_cell.angle_alpha   90.00
_cell.angle_beta   90.00
_cell.angle_gamma   90.00
#
_symmetry.space_group_name_H-M   'P 1'
#
loop_
_entity.id
_entity.type
_entity.pdbx_description
1 polymer ?
#
loop_
_entity_poly.entity_id
_entity_poly.type
_entity_poly.pdbx_seq_one_letter_code
_entity_poly.pdbx_strand_id
1 'polypeptide(L)'
;MEQIDLLKAKGIIVTELKNKRNELRKQWEETFAKHLSKSQKRKIYLHQHLWHIFSYNKISCSEEQKARDAFNKVKKDGCYIFYYDNQNVLLLENAKSLKAEDIINDIDDYLEDVYVVDTDLTWTYVFTHEEYCGPYFYQLNEE
;
A
#
# COMPACT_ATOMS: atom_id res chain seq x y z
N MET A 1 1.62 -16.40 -9.70
CA MET A 1 1.27 -14.97 -9.75
C MET A 1 2.46 -14.16 -10.22
N GLU A 2 2.25 -13.33 -11.22
CA GLU A 2 3.32 -12.55 -11.86
C GLU A 2 4.06 -11.64 -10.86
N GLN A 3 3.33 -10.99 -9.95
CA GLN A 3 3.93 -10.13 -8.93
C GLN A 3 4.92 -10.91 -8.04
N ILE A 4 4.54 -12.10 -7.62
CA ILE A 4 5.39 -12.95 -6.79
C ILE A 4 6.66 -13.33 -7.55
N ASP A 5 6.51 -13.76 -8.79
CA ASP A 5 7.62 -14.21 -9.63
C ASP A 5 8.61 -13.08 -9.89
N LEU A 6 8.12 -11.88 -10.17
CA LEU A 6 8.94 -10.69 -10.39
C LEU A 6 9.75 -10.34 -9.14
N LEU A 7 9.11 -10.36 -7.96
CA LEU A 7 9.78 -10.05 -6.70
C LEU A 7 10.85 -11.09 -6.36
N LYS A 8 10.55 -12.37 -6.55
CA LYS A 8 11.52 -13.44 -6.32
C LYS A 8 12.73 -13.32 -7.25
N ALA A 9 12.49 -12.91 -8.49
CA ALA A 9 13.58 -12.70 -9.47
C ALA A 9 14.55 -11.60 -9.03
N LYS A 10 14.11 -10.66 -8.19
CA LYS A 10 14.95 -9.59 -7.62
C LYS A 10 15.64 -10.02 -6.32
N GLY A 11 15.48 -11.25 -5.90
CA GLY A 11 16.08 -11.75 -4.66
C GLY A 11 15.27 -11.40 -3.40
N ILE A 12 14.05 -10.93 -3.56
CA ILE A 12 13.15 -10.62 -2.44
C ILE A 12 12.51 -11.93 -1.96
N ILE A 13 12.48 -12.14 -0.65
CA ILE A 13 11.84 -13.30 -0.05
C ILE A 13 10.36 -13.00 0.11
N VAL A 14 9.51 -13.81 -0.54
CA VAL A 14 8.07 -13.60 -0.54
C VAL A 14 7.38 -14.75 0.19
N THR A 15 6.61 -14.42 1.21
CA THR A 15 5.78 -15.38 1.94
C THR A 15 4.32 -14.97 1.78
N GLU A 16 3.48 -15.89 1.33
CA GLU A 16 2.05 -15.64 1.22
C GLU A 16 1.36 -15.96 2.53
N LEU A 17 0.72 -14.94 3.14
CA LEU A 17 -0.02 -15.07 4.38
C LEU A 17 -1.50 -15.20 4.05
N LYS A 18 -2.08 -16.36 4.32
CA LYS A 18 -3.48 -16.64 3.99
C LYS A 18 -4.43 -15.94 4.94
N ASN A 19 -5.48 -15.33 4.40
CA ASN A 19 -6.57 -14.72 5.15
C ASN A 19 -6.14 -13.60 6.11
N LYS A 20 -5.06 -12.89 5.79
CA LYS A 20 -4.51 -11.81 6.62
C LYS A 20 -4.94 -10.40 6.18
N ARG A 21 -5.61 -10.27 5.03
CA ARG A 21 -5.94 -8.97 4.47
C ARG A 21 -6.81 -8.12 5.39
N ASN A 22 -7.86 -8.69 5.97
CA ASN A 22 -8.79 -7.93 6.82
C ASN A 22 -8.10 -7.40 8.09
N GLU A 23 -7.24 -8.21 8.70
CA GLU A 23 -6.46 -7.82 9.87
C GLU A 23 -5.49 -6.69 9.53
N LEU A 24 -4.74 -6.82 8.45
CA LEU A 24 -3.77 -5.81 8.02
C LEU A 24 -4.46 -4.53 7.57
N ARG A 25 -5.59 -4.63 6.89
CA ARG A 25 -6.40 -3.49 6.50
C ARG A 25 -6.85 -2.69 7.72
N LYS A 26 -7.29 -3.39 8.77
CA LYS A 26 -7.69 -2.75 10.02
C LYS A 26 -6.51 -2.04 10.68
N GLN A 27 -5.34 -2.68 10.74
CA GLN A 27 -4.12 -2.07 11.27
C GLN A 27 -3.73 -0.83 10.48
N TRP A 28 -3.84 -0.89 9.16
CA TRP A 28 -3.58 0.25 8.27
C TRP A 28 -4.50 1.43 8.61
N GLU A 29 -5.80 1.15 8.72
CA GLU A 29 -6.80 2.17 9.05
C GLU A 29 -6.53 2.78 10.43
N GLU A 30 -6.26 1.96 11.43
CA GLU A 30 -5.95 2.41 12.79
C GLU A 30 -4.67 3.25 12.87
N THR A 31 -3.73 3.01 11.97
CA THR A 31 -2.45 3.72 11.95
C THR A 31 -2.54 5.04 11.16
N PHE A 32 -3.06 4.98 9.94
CA PHE A 32 -3.02 6.11 9.01
C PHE A 32 -4.29 6.96 9.00
N ALA A 33 -5.41 6.42 9.47
CA ALA A 33 -6.69 7.12 9.52
C ALA A 33 -7.21 7.34 10.94
N LYS A 34 -6.38 7.19 11.96
CA LYS A 34 -6.80 7.32 13.38
C LYS A 34 -7.33 8.69 13.74
N HIS A 35 -6.93 9.73 13.00
CA HIS A 35 -7.36 11.11 13.24
C HIS A 35 -8.77 11.40 12.71
N LEU A 36 -9.35 10.49 11.95
CA LEU A 36 -10.69 10.66 11.39
C LEU A 36 -11.75 10.04 12.30
N SER A 37 -12.86 10.76 12.49
CA SER A 37 -14.05 10.22 13.16
C SER A 37 -14.78 9.23 12.25
N LYS A 38 -15.70 8.45 12.82
CA LYS A 38 -16.55 7.55 12.04
C LYS A 38 -17.34 8.31 10.96
N SER A 39 -17.84 9.51 11.30
CA SER A 39 -18.57 10.36 10.37
C SER A 39 -17.69 10.82 9.22
N GLN A 40 -16.47 11.26 9.50
CA GLN A 40 -15.52 11.68 8.48
C GLN A 40 -15.15 10.52 7.55
N LYS A 41 -14.92 9.33 8.10
CA LYS A 41 -14.62 8.12 7.31
C LYS A 41 -15.77 7.79 6.35
N ARG A 42 -17.02 7.91 6.81
CA ARG A 42 -18.19 7.64 5.95
C ARG A 42 -18.31 8.65 4.81
N LYS A 43 -18.02 9.92 5.07
CA LYS A 43 -18.12 10.98 4.05
C LYS A 43 -17.16 10.78 2.89
N ILE A 44 -16.02 10.15 3.12
CA ILE A 44 -15.04 9.87 2.07
C ILE A 44 -15.09 8.42 1.57
N TYR A 45 -16.09 7.66 2.02
CA TYR A 45 -16.27 6.26 1.62
C TYR A 45 -15.03 5.41 1.91
N LEU A 46 -14.39 5.62 3.07
CA LEU A 46 -13.15 4.94 3.43
C LEU A 46 -13.30 3.42 3.46
N HIS A 47 -14.50 2.92 3.81
CA HIS A 47 -14.79 1.48 3.83
C HIS A 47 -14.70 0.84 2.43
N GLN A 48 -14.89 1.63 1.37
CA GLN A 48 -14.74 1.14 0.00
C GLN A 48 -13.27 1.14 -0.43
N HIS A 49 -12.60 2.29 -0.25
CA HIS A 49 -11.20 2.44 -0.63
C HIS A 49 -10.43 3.22 0.43
N LEU A 50 -9.47 2.57 1.06
CA LEU A 50 -8.62 3.23 2.06
C LEU A 50 -7.88 4.44 1.48
N TRP A 51 -7.52 4.39 0.19
CA TRP A 51 -6.81 5.48 -0.47
C TRP A 51 -7.63 6.77 -0.62
N HIS A 52 -8.94 6.71 -0.34
CA HIS A 52 -9.77 7.93 -0.31
C HIS A 52 -9.28 8.95 0.73
N ILE A 53 -8.57 8.51 1.78
CA ILE A 53 -7.96 9.44 2.74
C ILE A 53 -7.00 10.41 2.02
N PHE A 54 -6.36 9.98 0.96
CA PHE A 54 -5.44 10.79 0.16
C PHE A 54 -6.18 11.61 -0.90
N SER A 55 -7.06 10.97 -1.68
CA SER A 55 -7.78 11.63 -2.77
C SER A 55 -8.75 12.70 -2.27
N TYR A 56 -9.27 12.56 -1.07
CA TYR A 56 -10.13 13.58 -0.43
C TYR A 56 -9.35 14.55 0.44
N ASN A 57 -8.02 14.54 0.34
CA ASN A 57 -7.12 15.48 1.04
C ASN A 57 -7.27 15.49 2.56
N LYS A 58 -7.59 14.34 3.16
CA LYS A 58 -7.71 14.21 4.62
C LYS A 58 -6.37 14.04 5.32
N ILE A 59 -5.33 13.78 4.55
CA ILE A 59 -3.96 13.70 5.02
C ILE A 59 -3.05 14.19 3.91
N SER A 60 -2.00 14.92 4.27
CA SER A 60 -1.01 15.40 3.30
C SER A 60 -0.08 14.25 2.90
N CYS A 61 0.08 14.03 1.60
CA CYS A 61 0.88 12.93 1.07
C CYS A 61 1.60 13.35 -0.20
N SER A 62 2.54 12.52 -0.66
CA SER A 62 3.13 12.65 -1.98
C SER A 62 2.25 11.92 -3.00
N GLU A 63 2.18 12.45 -4.23
CA GLU A 63 1.35 11.91 -5.29
C GLU A 63 2.16 11.73 -6.57
N GLU A 64 1.70 10.84 -7.43
CA GLU A 64 2.25 10.61 -8.77
C GLU A 64 3.75 10.31 -8.72
N GLN A 65 4.56 10.99 -9.54
CA GLN A 65 6.00 10.73 -9.61
C GLN A 65 6.70 11.02 -8.27
N LYS A 66 6.24 12.01 -7.52
CA LYS A 66 6.79 12.29 -6.18
C LYS A 66 6.56 11.13 -5.22
N ALA A 67 5.40 10.46 -5.33
CA ALA A 67 5.12 9.27 -4.52
C ALA A 67 6.06 8.11 -4.90
N ARG A 68 6.28 7.89 -6.19
CA ARG A 68 7.21 6.86 -6.67
C ARG A 68 8.63 7.14 -6.19
N ASP A 69 9.07 8.38 -6.29
CA ASP A 69 10.41 8.79 -5.84
C ASP A 69 10.57 8.60 -4.33
N ALA A 70 9.55 8.97 -3.54
CA ALA A 70 9.57 8.81 -2.09
C ALA A 70 9.62 7.33 -1.71
N PHE A 71 8.81 6.49 -2.36
CA PHE A 71 8.83 5.05 -2.16
C PHE A 71 10.20 4.45 -2.48
N ASN A 72 10.82 4.92 -3.58
CA ASN A 72 12.14 4.43 -3.98
C ASN A 72 13.23 4.80 -2.98
N LYS A 73 13.08 5.94 -2.30
CA LYS A 73 14.08 6.45 -1.34
C LYS A 73 13.90 5.89 0.07
N VAL A 74 12.68 5.52 0.48
CA VAL A 74 12.46 5.05 1.83
C VAL A 74 13.20 3.73 2.06
N LYS A 75 13.74 3.57 3.26
CA LYS A 75 14.42 2.33 3.65
C LYS A 75 13.40 1.20 3.75
N LYS A 76 13.65 0.10 3.04
CA LYS A 76 12.78 -1.06 3.00
C LYS A 76 13.57 -2.30 3.40
N ASP A 77 13.34 -2.79 4.61
CA ASP A 77 13.85 -4.10 5.04
C ASP A 77 12.77 -5.16 4.85
N GLY A 78 11.57 -4.88 5.36
CA GLY A 78 10.41 -5.74 5.19
C GLY A 78 9.15 -4.91 4.97
N CYS A 79 8.22 -5.45 4.22
CA CYS A 79 6.93 -4.81 4.02
C CYS A 79 5.87 -5.84 3.66
N TYR A 80 4.61 -5.40 3.76
CA TYR A 80 3.46 -6.19 3.32
C TYR A 80 2.90 -5.60 2.05
N ILE A 81 2.38 -6.46 1.18
CA ILE A 81 1.54 -6.05 0.05
C ILE A 81 0.17 -6.69 0.25
N PHE A 82 -0.88 -5.89 0.22
CA PHE A 82 -2.24 -6.40 0.21
C PHE A 82 -3.07 -5.71 -0.87
N TYR A 83 -4.14 -6.38 -1.30
CA TYR A 83 -4.96 -5.95 -2.42
C TYR A 83 -6.39 -5.69 -1.95
N TYR A 84 -7.11 -4.90 -2.71
CA TYR A 84 -8.52 -4.62 -2.43
C TYR A 84 -9.36 -5.91 -2.40
N ASP A 85 -9.16 -6.79 -3.38
CA ASP A 85 -10.01 -7.97 -3.58
C ASP A 85 -9.23 -9.29 -3.50
N ASN A 86 -8.38 -9.42 -2.50
CA ASN A 86 -7.66 -10.67 -2.24
C ASN A 86 -7.46 -10.82 -0.74
N GLN A 87 -7.86 -11.97 -0.19
CA GLN A 87 -7.75 -12.22 1.24
C GLN A 87 -6.32 -12.52 1.70
N ASN A 88 -5.43 -12.80 0.78
CA ASN A 88 -4.05 -13.13 1.08
C ASN A 88 -3.17 -11.88 1.03
N VAL A 89 -2.13 -11.89 1.85
CA VAL A 89 -1.15 -10.81 1.97
C VAL A 89 0.21 -11.37 1.61
N LEU A 90 1.04 -10.58 0.94
CA LEU A 90 2.42 -10.93 0.68
C LEU A 90 3.29 -10.28 1.74
N LEU A 91 4.08 -11.09 2.46
CA LEU A 91 5.14 -10.57 3.34
C LEU A 91 6.44 -10.61 2.55
N LEU A 92 7.06 -9.45 2.41
CA LEU A 92 8.34 -9.31 1.72
C LEU A 92 9.45 -9.12 2.74
N GLU A 93 10.49 -9.93 2.63
CA GLU A 93 11.71 -9.79 3.41
C GLU A 93 12.89 -9.60 2.47
N ASN A 94 13.96 -8.98 2.95
CA ASN A 94 15.10 -8.61 2.11
C ASN A 94 14.65 -7.71 0.94
N ALA A 95 13.85 -6.72 1.25
CA ALA A 95 13.13 -5.91 0.24
C ALA A 95 13.86 -4.62 -0.14
N LYS A 96 15.17 -4.51 0.10
CA LYS A 96 15.96 -3.30 -0.15
C LYS A 96 15.93 -2.86 -1.62
N SER A 97 15.83 -3.82 -2.54
CA SER A 97 15.83 -3.54 -3.98
C SER A 97 14.46 -3.21 -4.55
N LEU A 98 13.42 -3.25 -3.72
CA LEU A 98 12.05 -2.99 -4.17
C LEU A 98 11.90 -1.54 -4.62
N LYS A 99 11.38 -1.35 -5.84
CA LYS A 99 11.11 -0.04 -6.42
C LYS A 99 9.65 0.06 -6.83
N ALA A 100 9.18 1.29 -7.04
CA ALA A 100 7.80 1.55 -7.46
C ALA A 100 7.46 0.80 -8.76
N GLU A 101 8.38 0.73 -9.70
CA GLU A 101 8.19 0.02 -10.97
C GLU A 101 7.96 -1.48 -10.82
N ASP A 102 8.31 -2.05 -9.67
CA ASP A 102 8.11 -3.48 -9.39
C ASP A 102 6.70 -3.79 -8.92
N ILE A 103 5.92 -2.78 -8.56
CA ILE A 103 4.55 -2.96 -8.07
C ILE A 103 3.58 -3.02 -9.23
N ILE A 104 2.90 -4.15 -9.37
CA ILE A 104 1.96 -4.42 -10.47
C ILE A 104 0.54 -4.28 -9.92
N ASN A 105 -0.32 -3.54 -10.62
CA ASN A 105 -1.74 -3.43 -10.27
C ASN A 105 -2.66 -4.13 -11.27
N ASP A 106 -2.11 -4.69 -12.35
CA ASP A 106 -2.86 -5.50 -13.31
C ASP A 106 -2.73 -6.96 -12.89
N ILE A 107 -3.81 -7.50 -12.32
CA ILE A 107 -3.83 -8.86 -11.77
C ILE A 107 -4.98 -9.63 -12.40
N ASP A 108 -4.65 -10.73 -13.11
CA ASP A 108 -5.64 -11.58 -13.78
C ASP A 108 -6.62 -10.79 -14.67
N ASP A 109 -6.07 -9.86 -15.47
CA ASP A 109 -6.80 -8.98 -16.40
C ASP A 109 -7.69 -7.92 -15.73
N TYR A 110 -7.54 -7.70 -14.42
CA TYR A 110 -8.24 -6.65 -13.68
C TYR A 110 -7.23 -5.69 -13.06
N LEU A 111 -7.58 -4.40 -13.04
CA LEU A 111 -6.81 -3.41 -12.29
C LEU A 111 -7.23 -3.45 -10.82
N GLU A 112 -6.26 -3.60 -9.95
CA GLU A 112 -6.47 -3.68 -8.50
C GLU A 112 -5.86 -2.48 -7.78
N ASP A 113 -6.43 -2.15 -6.61
CA ASP A 113 -5.73 -1.28 -5.67
C ASP A 113 -4.70 -2.11 -4.93
N VAL A 114 -3.46 -1.66 -4.93
CA VAL A 114 -2.34 -2.34 -4.28
C VAL A 114 -1.82 -1.46 -3.15
N TYR A 115 -1.78 -2.02 -1.96
CA TYR A 115 -1.29 -1.35 -0.76
C TYR A 115 0.02 -1.97 -0.34
N VAL A 116 1.07 -1.17 -0.28
CA VAL A 116 2.37 -1.57 0.26
C VAL A 116 2.56 -0.84 1.58
N VAL A 117 2.90 -1.55 2.63
CA VAL A 117 3.07 -0.95 3.95
C VAL A 117 4.27 -1.58 4.65
N ASP A 118 5.05 -0.73 5.33
CA ASP A 118 6.16 -1.17 6.15
C ASP A 118 5.69 -2.15 7.24
N THR A 119 6.50 -3.15 7.59
CA THR A 119 6.14 -4.09 8.65
C THR A 119 5.91 -3.41 9.98
N ASP A 120 6.53 -2.25 10.23
CA ASP A 120 6.32 -1.45 11.43
C ASP A 120 5.22 -0.38 11.26
N LEU A 121 4.54 -0.36 10.11
CA LEU A 121 3.46 0.57 9.80
C LEU A 121 3.89 2.05 9.88
N THR A 122 5.11 2.35 9.45
CA THR A 122 5.65 3.72 9.48
C THR A 122 5.46 4.47 8.17
N TRP A 123 5.24 3.76 7.08
CA TRP A 123 4.95 4.36 5.78
C TRP A 123 4.04 3.45 4.97
N THR A 124 3.38 4.04 3.98
CA THR A 124 2.55 3.28 3.03
C THR A 124 2.65 3.88 1.63
N TYR A 125 2.61 3.00 0.64
CA TYR A 125 2.55 3.34 -0.78
C TYR A 125 1.34 2.67 -1.39
N VAL A 126 0.51 3.42 -2.11
CA VAL A 126 -0.72 2.89 -2.68
C VAL A 126 -0.74 3.13 -4.18
N PHE A 127 -0.88 2.05 -4.95
CA PHE A 127 -1.03 2.11 -6.40
C PHE A 127 -2.48 1.73 -6.72
N THR A 128 -3.27 2.73 -7.13
CA THR A 128 -4.72 2.57 -7.28
C THR A 128 -5.12 2.03 -8.65
N HIS A 129 -6.35 1.52 -8.73
CA HIS A 129 -6.94 1.10 -10.00
C HIS A 129 -7.37 2.29 -10.88
N GLU A 130 -7.43 3.50 -10.31
CA GLU A 130 -7.83 4.72 -11.00
C GLU A 130 -6.62 5.40 -11.64
N GLU A 131 -6.63 5.56 -12.96
CA GLU A 131 -5.50 6.13 -13.71
C GLU A 131 -5.12 7.53 -13.23
N TYR A 132 -6.12 8.34 -12.84
CA TYR A 132 -5.91 9.74 -12.45
C TYR A 132 -5.81 9.94 -10.94
N CYS A 133 -5.84 8.87 -10.16
CA CYS A 133 -5.73 8.93 -8.71
C CYS A 133 -4.51 8.15 -8.25
N GLY A 134 -3.51 8.87 -7.75
CA GLY A 134 -2.30 8.25 -7.24
C GLY A 134 -1.23 8.01 -8.29
N PRO A 135 -0.21 7.20 -7.99
CA PRO A 135 -0.04 6.57 -6.68
C PRO A 135 0.17 7.57 -5.56
N TYR A 136 0.04 7.10 -4.33
CA TYR A 136 0.19 7.92 -3.12
C TYR A 136 1.26 7.33 -2.21
N PHE A 137 2.03 8.20 -1.55
CA PHE A 137 3.00 7.80 -0.53
C PHE A 137 2.84 8.69 0.70
N TYR A 138 2.80 8.06 1.86
CA TYR A 138 2.72 8.75 3.14
C TYR A 138 3.65 8.10 4.15
N GLN A 139 4.38 8.90 4.88
CA GLN A 139 5.27 8.45 5.94
C GLN A 139 4.94 9.20 7.21
N LEU A 140 4.82 8.47 8.32
CA LEU A 140 4.62 9.08 9.64
C LEU A 140 5.84 9.92 9.99
N ASN A 141 5.59 11.11 10.53
CA ASN A 141 6.68 11.98 10.98
C ASN A 141 7.36 11.36 12.19
N GLU A 142 8.68 11.28 12.13
CA GLU A 142 9.47 10.94 13.30
C GLU A 142 9.66 12.20 14.15
N GLU A 143 9.28 12.09 15.39
CA GLU A 143 9.55 13.15 16.37
C GLU A 143 10.47 12.61 17.46
#